data_adadac64343c0a78c372862b50396e7f
#
_entry.id   adadac64343c0a78c372862b50396e7f
#
_cell.length_a   1.000
_cell.length_b   1.000
_cell.length_c   1.000
_cell.angle_alpha   90.00
_cell.angle_beta   90.00
_cell.angle_gamma   90.00
#
_symmetry.space_group_name_H-M   'P 1'
#
loop_
_entity.id
_entity.type
_entity.pdbx_description
1 polymer ?
#
loop_
_entity_poly.entity_id
_entity_poly.type
_entity_poly.pdbx_seq_one_letter_code
_entity_poly.pdbx_strand_id
1 'polypeptide(L)'
;PDVAENIHFGYGIKIETQSDTIFGQLNTISDVKVINTTISETGHYGFWIKSLGLNGIDSVKNNQILVENCVFEHTGGSGFVPNKSENVLVQNCIFNHTGSSIDYRMWNRGSGMWTFDCKNVVAQHNKFMNAHGPMDSYGSHIDYGNENVVFQYNYSYNNEGGFAEVLGDNINCGY
;
A
#
# COMPACT_ATOMS: atom_id res chain seq x y z
N PRO A 1 -4.57 -20.47 -19.47
CA PRO A 1 -4.75 -19.04 -19.58
C PRO A 1 -3.90 -18.39 -18.52
N ASP A 2 -3.05 -17.47 -18.91
CA ASP A 2 -2.14 -16.79 -18.02
C ASP A 2 -2.90 -15.87 -17.09
N VAL A 3 -3.26 -16.44 -15.99
CA VAL A 3 -3.99 -15.76 -14.94
C VAL A 3 -3.14 -14.64 -14.34
N ALA A 4 -1.82 -14.78 -14.40
CA ALA A 4 -0.89 -13.77 -13.94
C ALA A 4 -1.04 -12.41 -14.65
N GLU A 5 -1.39 -12.39 -15.92
CA GLU A 5 -1.61 -11.14 -16.65
C GLU A 5 -2.93 -10.44 -16.32
N ASN A 6 -3.91 -11.19 -15.83
CA ASN A 6 -5.21 -10.64 -15.47
C ASN A 6 -5.31 -10.14 -14.02
N ILE A 7 -4.28 -10.32 -13.21
CA ILE A 7 -4.24 -9.90 -11.81
C ILE A 7 -4.18 -8.37 -11.65
N HIS A 8 -3.91 -7.64 -12.71
CA HIS A 8 -3.77 -6.19 -12.67
C HIS A 8 -5.10 -5.42 -12.74
N PHE A 9 -6.21 -6.09 -12.75
CA PHE A 9 -7.53 -5.48 -12.85
C PHE A 9 -8.28 -5.53 -11.53
N GLY A 10 -9.12 -4.52 -11.29
CA GLY A 10 -10.00 -4.49 -10.15
C GLY A 10 -9.47 -3.74 -8.94
N TYR A 11 -8.69 -2.70 -9.14
CA TYR A 11 -8.36 -1.73 -8.09
C TYR A 11 -9.60 -0.94 -7.68
N GLY A 12 -9.72 -0.63 -6.40
CA GLY A 12 -10.73 0.34 -5.97
C GLY A 12 -10.36 1.74 -6.44
N ILE A 13 -9.16 2.21 -6.07
CA ILE A 13 -8.57 3.46 -6.56
C ILE A 13 -7.14 3.16 -7.05
N LYS A 14 -6.83 3.60 -8.25
CA LYS A 14 -5.47 3.52 -8.79
C LYS A 14 -5.02 4.91 -9.24
N ILE A 15 -3.91 5.38 -8.67
CA ILE A 15 -3.21 6.59 -9.11
C ILE A 15 -1.80 6.19 -9.50
N GLU A 16 -1.45 6.45 -10.73
CA GLU A 16 -0.11 6.16 -11.26
C GLU A 16 0.39 7.39 -11.99
N THR A 17 1.50 7.96 -11.51
CA THR A 17 2.15 9.10 -12.14
C THR A 17 3.33 8.61 -12.96
N GLN A 18 3.39 9.03 -14.21
CA GLN A 18 4.48 8.71 -15.12
C GLN A 18 5.19 9.98 -15.55
N SER A 19 6.49 10.00 -15.36
CA SER A 19 7.31 11.12 -15.83
C SER A 19 7.53 11.04 -17.34
N ASP A 20 7.55 12.18 -18.00
CA ASP A 20 7.79 12.26 -19.43
C ASP A 20 9.28 12.10 -19.73
N THR A 21 9.61 11.01 -20.39
CA THR A 21 10.99 10.69 -20.75
C THR A 21 11.52 11.50 -21.95
N ILE A 22 10.62 12.05 -22.77
CA ILE A 22 10.99 12.82 -23.97
C ILE A 22 11.43 14.22 -23.58
N PHE A 23 10.69 14.85 -22.69
CA PHE A 23 10.96 16.22 -22.25
C PHE A 23 11.69 16.31 -20.91
N GLY A 24 12.01 15.16 -20.29
CA GLY A 24 12.64 15.12 -18.96
C GLY A 24 11.76 15.67 -17.84
N GLN A 25 10.47 15.74 -18.06
CA GLN A 25 9.54 16.30 -17.09
C GLN A 25 9.20 15.27 -16.02
N LEU A 26 9.46 15.62 -14.76
CA LEU A 26 9.09 14.83 -13.60
C LEU A 26 7.65 15.14 -13.21
N ASN A 27 6.77 14.18 -13.40
CA ASN A 27 5.37 14.29 -13.01
C ASN A 27 5.13 13.62 -11.68
N THR A 28 4.64 14.38 -10.72
CA THR A 28 4.18 13.92 -9.42
C THR A 28 2.78 14.43 -9.15
N ILE A 29 2.08 13.74 -8.27
CA ILE A 29 0.83 14.24 -7.73
C ILE A 29 1.03 14.60 -6.26
N SER A 30 0.37 15.64 -5.80
CA SER A 30 0.37 16.05 -4.42
C SER A 30 -1.03 16.40 -3.93
N ASP A 31 -1.19 16.49 -2.61
CA ASP A 31 -2.45 16.83 -1.93
C ASP A 31 -3.60 15.87 -2.28
N VAL A 32 -3.29 14.56 -2.26
CA VAL A 32 -4.30 13.50 -2.47
C VAL A 32 -4.97 13.19 -1.15
N LYS A 33 -6.30 13.24 -1.14
CA LYS A 33 -7.11 12.94 0.05
C LYS A 33 -8.17 11.90 -0.28
N VAL A 34 -8.17 10.80 0.46
CA VAL A 34 -9.24 9.80 0.47
C VAL A 34 -9.83 9.79 1.86
N ILE A 35 -11.05 10.26 2.01
CA ILE A 35 -11.65 10.52 3.32
C ILE A 35 -13.07 9.98 3.36
N ASN A 36 -13.45 9.36 4.50
CA ASN A 36 -14.80 8.85 4.75
C ASN A 36 -15.30 7.92 3.63
N THR A 37 -14.43 7.07 3.10
CA THR A 37 -14.71 6.24 1.93
C THR A 37 -14.64 4.76 2.30
N THR A 38 -15.60 3.97 1.81
CA THR A 38 -15.54 2.52 1.85
C THR A 38 -15.11 2.00 0.48
N ILE A 39 -14.07 1.17 0.46
CA ILE A 39 -13.57 0.46 -0.72
C ILE A 39 -13.67 -1.02 -0.42
N SER A 40 -14.49 -1.73 -1.18
CA SER A 40 -14.76 -3.14 -0.95
C SER A 40 -14.83 -3.95 -2.24
N GLU A 41 -14.72 -5.27 -2.10
CA GLU A 41 -14.89 -6.25 -3.18
C GLU A 41 -13.97 -5.97 -4.40
N THR A 42 -12.73 -5.57 -4.16
CA THR A 42 -11.77 -5.32 -5.24
C THR A 42 -10.99 -6.59 -5.57
N GLY A 43 -10.73 -6.81 -6.85
CA GLY A 43 -9.95 -7.97 -7.30
C GLY A 43 -8.44 -7.83 -7.05
N HIS A 44 -7.96 -6.65 -6.70
CA HIS A 44 -6.57 -6.35 -6.41
C HIS A 44 -6.48 -5.43 -5.18
N TYR A 45 -5.63 -4.40 -5.17
CA TYR A 45 -5.53 -3.47 -4.05
C TYR A 45 -6.79 -2.60 -3.91
N GLY A 46 -7.12 -2.27 -2.68
CA GLY A 46 -8.16 -1.29 -2.41
C GLY A 46 -7.77 0.09 -2.95
N PHE A 47 -6.67 0.63 -2.49
CA PHE A 47 -6.08 1.87 -3.01
C PHE A 47 -4.59 1.67 -3.33
N TRP A 48 -4.20 2.02 -4.51
CA TRP A 48 -2.80 2.00 -4.95
C TRP A 48 -2.40 3.36 -5.51
N ILE A 49 -1.35 3.93 -4.95
CA ILE A 49 -0.73 5.14 -5.48
C ILE A 49 0.75 4.90 -5.71
N LYS A 50 1.22 5.18 -6.93
CA LYS A 50 2.59 4.89 -7.35
C LYS A 50 3.15 5.99 -8.23
N SER A 51 4.42 6.33 -8.01
CA SER A 51 5.24 7.05 -8.99
C SER A 51 6.09 6.06 -9.78
N LEU A 52 6.10 6.18 -11.10
CA LEU A 52 6.96 5.37 -11.97
C LEU A 52 8.38 5.96 -12.12
N GLY A 53 8.59 7.19 -11.62
CA GLY A 53 9.88 7.86 -11.77
C GLY A 53 10.24 8.21 -13.21
N LEU A 54 11.51 8.48 -13.46
CA LEU A 54 12.08 8.78 -14.77
C LEU A 54 13.34 7.95 -14.95
N ASN A 55 13.39 7.00 -15.89
CA ASN A 55 14.58 6.28 -16.35
C ASN A 55 15.59 5.90 -15.24
N GLY A 56 15.12 5.29 -14.16
CA GLY A 56 15.98 4.92 -13.04
C GLY A 56 16.27 6.04 -12.03
N ILE A 57 15.67 7.21 -12.15
CA ILE A 57 15.65 8.23 -11.11
C ILE A 57 14.54 7.86 -10.13
N ASP A 58 14.89 7.16 -9.08
CA ASP A 58 13.94 6.70 -8.05
C ASP A 58 13.52 7.79 -7.06
N SER A 59 14.04 8.99 -7.20
CA SER A 59 13.80 10.09 -6.26
C SER A 59 12.47 10.83 -6.44
N VAL A 60 11.69 10.48 -7.47
CA VAL A 60 10.42 11.16 -7.76
C VAL A 60 9.30 10.50 -6.99
N LYS A 61 8.82 11.16 -5.97
CA LYS A 61 7.76 10.65 -5.08
C LYS A 61 6.50 11.50 -5.18
N ASN A 62 5.34 10.83 -5.13
CA ASN A 62 4.07 11.51 -4.89
C ASN A 62 4.06 12.05 -3.46
N ASN A 63 3.41 13.18 -3.22
CA ASN A 63 3.57 13.90 -1.98
C ASN A 63 2.23 14.31 -1.33
N GLN A 64 2.22 14.42 0.00
CA GLN A 64 1.05 14.86 0.77
C GLN A 64 -0.20 14.00 0.53
N ILE A 65 -0.17 12.77 1.02
CA ILE A 65 -1.26 11.82 0.86
C ILE A 65 -1.94 11.63 2.22
N LEU A 66 -3.23 11.85 2.26
CA LEU A 66 -4.08 11.62 3.43
C LEU A 66 -5.10 10.52 3.13
N VAL A 67 -5.12 9.49 3.97
CA VAL A 67 -6.18 8.47 4.00
C VAL A 67 -6.78 8.46 5.40
N GLU A 68 -8.03 8.88 5.51
CA GLU A 68 -8.65 9.10 6.82
C GLU A 68 -10.08 8.59 6.89
N ASN A 69 -10.42 7.95 8.01
CA ASN A 69 -11.77 7.44 8.27
C ASN A 69 -12.30 6.53 7.15
N CYS A 70 -11.42 5.72 6.54
CA CYS A 70 -11.77 4.84 5.43
C CYS A 70 -11.93 3.39 5.89
N VAL A 71 -12.70 2.64 5.11
CA VAL A 71 -12.84 1.19 5.28
C VAL A 71 -12.34 0.51 4.01
N PHE A 72 -11.40 -0.41 4.17
CA PHE A 72 -10.92 -1.31 3.12
C PHE A 72 -11.30 -2.72 3.52
N GLU A 73 -12.19 -3.34 2.78
CA GLU A 73 -12.63 -4.69 3.13
C GLU A 73 -12.83 -5.59 1.91
N HIS A 74 -12.56 -6.87 2.09
CA HIS A 74 -12.65 -7.86 1.02
C HIS A 74 -11.88 -7.45 -0.25
N THR A 75 -10.67 -6.97 -0.06
CA THR A 75 -9.77 -6.66 -1.18
C THR A 75 -8.97 -7.89 -1.56
N GLY A 76 -8.82 -8.16 -2.85
CA GLY A 76 -8.08 -9.33 -3.33
C GLY A 76 -6.57 -9.27 -3.08
N GLY A 77 -6.05 -8.08 -2.88
CA GLY A 77 -4.70 -7.78 -2.40
C GLY A 77 -4.74 -6.88 -1.18
N SER A 78 -3.71 -6.08 -0.97
CA SER A 78 -3.64 -5.17 0.17
C SER A 78 -4.69 -4.06 0.12
N GLY A 79 -5.07 -3.56 1.28
CA GLY A 79 -6.05 -2.47 1.37
C GLY A 79 -5.49 -1.16 0.82
N PHE A 80 -4.34 -0.72 1.31
CA PHE A 80 -3.66 0.49 0.83
C PHE A 80 -2.17 0.27 0.58
N VAL A 81 -1.71 0.72 -0.57
CA VAL A 81 -0.30 0.60 -0.98
C VAL A 81 0.22 1.94 -1.51
N PRO A 82 0.84 2.76 -0.66
CA PRO A 82 1.69 3.84 -1.13
C PRO A 82 3.01 3.27 -1.65
N ASN A 83 3.36 3.64 -2.85
CA ASN A 83 4.59 3.24 -3.50
C ASN A 83 5.27 4.48 -4.07
N LYS A 84 6.54 4.70 -3.73
CA LYS A 84 7.28 5.92 -4.09
C LYS A 84 6.49 7.18 -3.73
N SER A 85 6.17 7.29 -2.45
CA SER A 85 5.35 8.37 -1.91
C SER A 85 5.99 8.97 -0.66
N GLU A 86 5.73 10.24 -0.39
CA GLU A 86 6.23 10.91 0.80
C GLU A 86 5.16 11.74 1.50
N ASN A 87 5.38 11.97 2.80
CA ASN A 87 4.44 12.72 3.64
C ASN A 87 3.02 12.10 3.60
N VAL A 88 2.96 10.82 3.99
CA VAL A 88 1.73 10.02 3.97
C VAL A 88 1.18 9.89 5.38
N LEU A 89 -0.07 10.24 5.58
CA LEU A 89 -0.80 10.02 6.81
C LEU A 89 -1.98 9.09 6.57
N VAL A 90 -2.03 8.00 7.34
CA VAL A 90 -3.15 7.04 7.33
C VAL A 90 -3.69 6.94 8.74
N GLN A 91 -4.93 7.34 8.95
CA GLN A 91 -5.48 7.35 10.30
C GLN A 91 -6.97 7.00 10.37
N ASN A 92 -7.34 6.41 11.51
CA ASN A 92 -8.72 6.04 11.82
C ASN A 92 -9.36 5.14 10.75
N CYS A 93 -8.56 4.33 10.06
CA CYS A 93 -9.03 3.45 9.01
C CYS A 93 -9.22 2.02 9.52
N ILE A 94 -10.05 1.26 8.80
CA ILE A 94 -10.27 -0.16 9.02
C ILE A 94 -9.81 -0.90 7.79
N PHE A 95 -8.89 -1.85 7.98
CA PHE A 95 -8.43 -2.80 6.97
C PHE A 95 -8.91 -4.18 7.43
N ASN A 96 -9.84 -4.77 6.70
CA ASN A 96 -10.49 -5.99 7.11
C ASN A 96 -10.65 -6.97 5.94
N HIS A 97 -10.27 -8.23 6.13
CA HIS A 97 -10.29 -9.24 5.08
C HIS A 97 -9.54 -8.78 3.81
N THR A 98 -8.33 -8.28 3.98
CA THR A 98 -7.45 -7.94 2.86
C THR A 98 -6.70 -9.19 2.39
N GLY A 99 -6.53 -9.35 1.08
CA GLY A 99 -5.93 -10.53 0.46
C GLY A 99 -6.88 -11.72 0.37
N SER A 100 -6.41 -12.78 -0.27
CA SER A 100 -7.13 -14.03 -0.37
C SER A 100 -6.17 -15.21 -0.50
N SER A 101 -6.43 -16.26 0.27
CA SER A 101 -5.73 -17.55 0.18
C SER A 101 -6.48 -18.58 -0.69
N ILE A 102 -7.68 -18.25 -1.13
CA ILE A 102 -8.58 -19.20 -1.80
C ILE A 102 -8.62 -18.95 -3.31
N ASP A 103 -8.71 -17.70 -3.72
CA ASP A 103 -8.81 -17.35 -5.14
C ASP A 103 -7.42 -17.17 -5.75
N TYR A 104 -7.00 -18.12 -6.58
CA TYR A 104 -5.70 -18.10 -7.26
C TYR A 104 -5.52 -16.91 -8.23
N ARG A 105 -6.59 -16.21 -8.56
CA ARG A 105 -6.55 -14.98 -9.37
C ARG A 105 -6.15 -13.77 -8.55
N MET A 106 -6.26 -13.88 -7.23
CA MET A 106 -5.92 -12.79 -6.33
C MET A 106 -4.41 -12.66 -6.18
N TRP A 107 -3.96 -11.45 -5.99
CA TRP A 107 -2.57 -11.16 -5.68
C TRP A 107 -2.21 -11.72 -4.30
N ASN A 108 -1.08 -12.40 -4.21
CA ASN A 108 -0.66 -13.08 -2.97
C ASN A 108 -0.22 -12.12 -1.84
N ARG A 109 -0.39 -10.83 -1.99
CA ARG A 109 0.09 -9.80 -1.07
C ARG A 109 -1.10 -9.14 -0.39
N GLY A 110 -1.55 -9.74 0.68
CA GLY A 110 -2.79 -9.41 1.35
C GLY A 110 -2.68 -8.54 2.59
N SER A 111 -1.51 -7.96 2.88
CA SER A 111 -1.35 -7.09 4.05
C SER A 111 -2.36 -5.94 4.06
N GLY A 112 -2.84 -5.56 5.23
CA GLY A 112 -3.78 -4.43 5.33
C GLY A 112 -3.22 -3.17 4.66
N MET A 113 -1.98 -2.81 4.99
CA MET A 113 -1.23 -1.73 4.36
C MET A 113 0.23 -2.12 4.21
N TRP A 114 0.88 -1.74 3.08
CA TRP A 114 2.33 -1.83 2.98
C TRP A 114 2.92 -0.65 2.21
N THR A 115 4.15 -0.30 2.59
CA THR A 115 4.88 0.84 2.03
C THR A 115 6.09 0.34 1.25
N PHE A 116 6.36 0.92 0.08
CA PHE A 116 7.54 0.62 -0.73
C PHE A 116 8.18 1.92 -1.22
N ASP A 117 9.47 2.10 -0.91
CA ASP A 117 10.24 3.31 -1.29
C ASP A 117 9.51 4.60 -0.90
N CYS A 118 9.01 4.63 0.33
CA CYS A 118 8.29 5.77 0.89
C CYS A 118 9.14 6.56 1.89
N LYS A 119 8.76 7.81 2.14
CA LYS A 119 9.39 8.68 3.12
C LYS A 119 8.37 9.40 3.97
N ASN A 120 8.65 9.54 5.30
CA ASN A 120 7.78 10.24 6.23
C ASN A 120 6.34 9.69 6.19
N VAL A 121 6.14 8.44 6.55
CA VAL A 121 4.82 7.80 6.61
C VAL A 121 4.40 7.62 8.06
N VAL A 122 3.20 8.04 8.39
CA VAL A 122 2.58 7.75 9.68
C VAL A 122 1.27 7.00 9.46
N ALA A 123 1.16 5.80 10.02
CA ALA A 123 -0.10 5.06 10.09
C ALA A 123 -0.50 4.90 11.56
N GLN A 124 -1.59 5.52 11.96
CA GLN A 124 -2.01 5.58 13.35
C GLN A 124 -3.51 5.41 13.56
N HIS A 125 -3.87 4.87 14.73
CA HIS A 125 -5.27 4.66 15.13
C HIS A 125 -6.08 3.83 14.13
N ASN A 126 -5.41 2.94 13.38
CA ASN A 126 -6.05 2.06 12.41
C ASN A 126 -6.36 0.69 13.04
N LYS A 127 -7.25 -0.05 12.41
CA LYS A 127 -7.52 -1.44 12.70
C LYS A 127 -7.12 -2.31 11.51
N PHE A 128 -6.22 -3.24 11.74
CA PHE A 128 -5.76 -4.23 10.75
C PHE A 128 -6.25 -5.60 11.17
N MET A 129 -7.20 -6.16 10.43
CA MET A 129 -7.86 -7.39 10.84
C MET A 129 -8.03 -8.36 9.66
N ASN A 130 -7.86 -9.65 9.98
CA ASN A 130 -8.17 -10.73 9.06
C ASN A 130 -7.46 -10.62 7.69
N ALA A 131 -6.21 -10.21 7.68
CA ALA A 131 -5.39 -10.24 6.47
C ALA A 131 -5.05 -11.69 6.12
N HIS A 132 -5.20 -12.05 4.85
CA HIS A 132 -5.01 -13.39 4.34
C HIS A 132 -4.10 -13.43 3.12
N GLY A 133 -3.44 -14.55 2.92
CA GLY A 133 -2.70 -14.83 1.71
C GLY A 133 -1.48 -15.70 1.94
N PRO A 134 -1.02 -16.42 0.93
CA PRO A 134 0.16 -17.28 1.03
C PRO A 134 1.47 -16.49 1.19
N MET A 135 1.43 -15.19 0.96
CA MET A 135 2.56 -14.26 1.10
C MET A 135 2.03 -12.91 1.60
N ASP A 136 2.84 -12.20 2.40
CA ASP A 136 2.57 -10.82 2.83
C ASP A 136 1.16 -10.61 3.40
N SER A 137 0.75 -11.42 4.35
CA SER A 137 -0.58 -11.37 4.98
C SER A 137 -0.54 -10.75 6.38
N TYR A 138 0.25 -9.69 6.54
CA TYR A 138 0.41 -8.96 7.80
C TYR A 138 -0.66 -7.88 7.97
N GLY A 139 -0.87 -7.44 9.20
CA GLY A 139 -1.66 -6.22 9.40
C GLY A 139 -1.03 -5.03 8.69
N SER A 140 0.27 -4.85 8.87
CA SER A 140 1.05 -3.80 8.22
C SER A 140 2.41 -4.32 7.77
N HIS A 141 2.97 -3.70 6.74
CA HIS A 141 4.24 -4.15 6.17
C HIS A 141 5.09 -2.93 5.75
N ILE A 142 6.32 -2.87 6.23
CA ILE A 142 7.32 -1.90 5.80
C ILE A 142 8.30 -2.65 4.90
N ASP A 143 8.18 -2.44 3.60
CA ASP A 143 8.98 -3.06 2.56
C ASP A 143 10.29 -2.28 2.33
N TYR A 144 11.00 -2.53 1.25
CA TYR A 144 12.31 -1.94 0.96
C TYR A 144 12.25 -0.45 0.64
N GLY A 145 13.38 0.23 0.80
CA GLY A 145 13.60 1.61 0.38
C GLY A 145 12.86 2.67 1.21
N ASN A 146 12.31 2.29 2.35
CA ASN A 146 11.55 3.22 3.19
C ASN A 146 12.47 4.04 4.12
N GLU A 147 12.09 5.29 4.37
CA GLU A 147 12.73 6.19 5.31
C GLU A 147 11.68 6.82 6.23
N ASN A 148 11.89 6.78 7.54
CA ASN A 148 11.02 7.39 8.54
C ASN A 148 9.55 6.95 8.42
N VAL A 149 9.30 5.65 8.56
CA VAL A 149 7.96 5.06 8.58
C VAL A 149 7.57 4.66 9.99
N VAL A 150 6.42 5.11 10.45
CA VAL A 150 5.92 4.88 11.81
C VAL A 150 4.53 4.26 11.77
N PHE A 151 4.40 3.08 12.37
CA PHE A 151 3.10 2.48 12.69
C PHE A 151 2.87 2.57 14.21
N GLN A 152 1.92 3.38 14.64
CA GLN A 152 1.67 3.62 16.06
C GLN A 152 0.18 3.61 16.41
N TYR A 153 -0.14 3.22 17.65
CA TYR A 153 -1.51 3.22 18.19
C TYR A 153 -2.52 2.44 17.34
N ASN A 154 -2.04 1.42 16.61
CA ASN A 154 -2.90 0.60 15.78
C ASN A 154 -3.37 -0.64 16.54
N TYR A 155 -4.52 -1.15 16.16
CA TYR A 155 -5.05 -2.43 16.62
C TYR A 155 -4.83 -3.50 15.54
N SER A 156 -4.37 -4.68 15.94
CA SER A 156 -4.15 -5.80 15.05
C SER A 156 -4.86 -7.04 15.56
N TYR A 157 -5.58 -7.74 14.69
CA TYR A 157 -6.30 -8.94 15.07
C TYR A 157 -6.35 -9.94 13.92
N ASN A 158 -6.02 -11.20 14.22
CA ASN A 158 -6.23 -12.36 13.34
C ASN A 158 -5.67 -12.16 11.90
N ASN A 159 -4.50 -11.57 11.78
CA ASN A 159 -3.78 -11.50 10.52
C ASN A 159 -2.86 -12.73 10.40
N GLU A 160 -2.89 -13.45 9.28
CA GLU A 160 -2.14 -14.71 9.10
C GLU A 160 -0.63 -14.53 9.28
N GLY A 161 -0.06 -13.44 8.79
CA GLY A 161 1.36 -13.09 8.94
C GLY A 161 1.71 -12.42 10.28
N GLY A 162 0.71 -12.07 11.09
CA GLY A 162 0.90 -11.30 12.33
C GLY A 162 0.65 -9.82 12.16
N PHE A 163 1.12 -9.00 13.13
CA PHE A 163 0.86 -7.56 13.11
C PHE A 163 1.68 -6.83 12.05
N ALA A 164 2.98 -7.01 12.08
CA ALA A 164 3.87 -6.21 11.23
C ALA A 164 5.03 -7.04 10.69
N GLU A 165 5.39 -6.78 9.46
CA GLU A 165 6.66 -7.16 8.87
C GLU A 165 7.48 -5.92 8.58
N VAL A 166 8.80 -6.00 8.81
CA VAL A 166 9.74 -4.94 8.48
C VAL A 166 10.88 -5.56 7.69
N LEU A 167 10.98 -5.18 6.43
CA LEU A 167 12.08 -5.57 5.55
C LEU A 167 13.08 -4.42 5.46
N GLY A 168 14.36 -4.74 5.61
CA GLY A 168 15.46 -3.81 5.41
C GLY A 168 16.27 -4.22 4.20
N ASP A 169 16.82 -3.25 3.48
CA ASP A 169 17.90 -3.57 2.57
C ASP A 169 19.19 -3.85 3.35
N ASN A 170 20.09 -4.62 2.75
CA ASN A 170 21.31 -5.09 3.41
C ASN A 170 22.32 -3.97 3.80
N ILE A 171 22.00 -2.72 3.53
CA ILE A 171 22.94 -1.59 3.67
C ILE A 171 22.45 -0.58 4.71
N ASN A 172 21.16 -0.39 4.86
CA ASN A 172 20.58 0.60 5.77
C ASN A 172 19.35 0.06 6.50
N CYS A 173 19.51 -1.03 7.24
CA CYS A 173 18.47 -1.46 8.18
C CYS A 173 18.39 -0.44 9.31
N GLY A 174 17.60 0.59 9.14
CA GLY A 174 17.23 1.52 10.21
C GLY A 174 16.00 1.00 10.93
N TYR A 175 16.17 0.62 12.19
CA TYR A 175 15.08 0.39 13.12
C TYR A 175 14.75 1.70 13.84
#